data_072251a61abb9f77bf55d8b2827fe751
#
_entry.id   072251a61abb9f77bf55d8b2827fe751
#
_cell.length_a   1.000
_cell.length_b   1.000
_cell.length_c   1.000
_cell.angle_alpha   90.00
_cell.angle_beta   90.00
_cell.angle_gamma   90.00
#
_symmetry.space_group_name_H-M   'P 1'
#
loop_
_entity.id
_entity.type
_entity.pdbx_description
1 polymer ?
#
loop_
_entity_poly.entity_id
_entity_poly.type
_entity_poly.pdbx_seq_one_letter_code
_entity_poly.pdbx_strand_id
1 'polypeptide(L)'
;MHTLFPEIQPYATHHLPVAAPHVLYVEECGNPDGLPVLFLHGGPGAGFQPWNRRFFDPERYRIVLFDQRGAGKSTPHAHLEGNTTQALVSDIEAVRCLLGIDRWVVFG
;
A
#
# COMPACT_ATOMS: atom_id res chain seq x y z
N MET A 1 -12.14 -21.77 -10.38
CA MET A 1 -12.72 -20.59 -9.73
C MET A 1 -11.77 -20.08 -8.66
N HIS A 2 -11.55 -18.80 -8.65
CA HIS A 2 -10.69 -18.20 -7.64
C HIS A 2 -11.50 -17.79 -6.44
N THR A 3 -11.02 -18.17 -5.28
CA THR A 3 -11.64 -17.81 -4.02
C THR A 3 -10.76 -16.78 -3.31
N LEU A 4 -11.31 -15.62 -3.06
CA LEU A 4 -10.63 -14.60 -2.27
C LEU A 4 -10.80 -14.94 -0.79
N PHE A 5 -9.86 -14.47 0.02
CA PHE A 5 -9.99 -14.57 1.46
C PHE A 5 -11.14 -13.67 1.95
N PRO A 6 -11.64 -13.86 3.18
CA PRO A 6 -12.75 -13.06 3.68
C PRO A 6 -12.45 -11.56 3.67
N GLU A 7 -13.50 -10.76 3.61
CA GLU A 7 -13.36 -9.30 3.74
C GLU A 7 -12.78 -8.95 5.09
N ILE A 8 -11.84 -8.00 5.09
CA ILE A 8 -11.21 -7.50 6.28
C ILE A 8 -11.12 -5.98 6.22
N GLN A 9 -11.03 -5.38 7.39
CA GLN A 9 -10.79 -3.94 7.52
C GLN A 9 -9.35 -3.70 7.94
N PRO A 10 -8.77 -2.54 7.63
CA PRO A 10 -7.44 -2.23 8.12
C PRO A 10 -7.45 -2.08 9.65
N TYR A 11 -6.41 -2.60 10.29
CA TYR A 11 -6.23 -2.35 11.73
C TYR A 11 -5.47 -1.06 11.98
N ALA A 12 -4.81 -0.52 10.97
CA ALA A 12 -4.12 0.76 11.05
C ALA A 12 -4.12 1.45 9.70
N THR A 13 -4.20 2.76 9.73
CA THR A 13 -4.06 3.60 8.53
C THR A 13 -3.06 4.70 8.82
N HIS A 14 -2.33 5.12 7.79
CA HIS A 14 -1.29 6.13 7.92
C HIS A 14 -1.38 7.13 6.77
N HIS A 15 -0.97 8.36 7.06
CA HIS A 15 -0.79 9.40 6.04
C HIS A 15 0.68 9.79 6.08
N LEU A 16 1.45 9.32 5.10
CA LEU A 16 2.89 9.47 5.08
C LEU A 16 3.33 10.58 4.13
N PRO A 17 3.82 11.71 4.63
CA PRO A 17 4.43 12.71 3.76
C PRO A 17 5.71 12.17 3.14
N VAL A 18 5.83 12.35 1.84
CA VAL A 18 7.03 12.03 1.08
C VAL A 18 7.51 13.33 0.42
N ALA A 19 8.14 13.26 -0.75
CA ALA A 19 8.55 14.49 -1.42
C ALA A 19 7.35 15.41 -1.62
N ALA A 20 7.43 16.64 -1.08
CA ALA A 20 6.31 17.59 -1.15
C ALA A 20 5.87 17.79 -2.60
N PRO A 21 4.56 17.93 -2.87
CA PRO A 21 3.43 18.05 -1.93
C PRO A 21 2.76 16.71 -1.59
N HIS A 22 3.41 15.59 -1.86
CA HIS A 22 2.76 14.28 -1.81
C HIS A 22 2.63 13.74 -0.39
N VAL A 23 1.44 13.21 -0.08
CA VAL A 23 1.15 12.47 1.15
C VAL A 23 0.52 11.16 0.73
N LEU A 24 1.14 10.05 1.11
CA LEU A 24 0.65 8.71 0.74
C LEU A 24 -0.34 8.20 1.77
N TYR A 25 -1.41 7.58 1.28
CA TYR A 25 -2.35 6.85 2.13
C TYR A 25 -1.91 5.39 2.22
N VAL A 26 -1.73 4.89 3.43
CA VAL A 26 -1.21 3.54 3.70
C VAL A 26 -2.15 2.80 4.64
N GLU A 27 -2.42 1.53 4.35
CA GLU A 27 -3.21 0.65 5.23
C GLU A 27 -2.40 -0.56 5.64
N GLU A 28 -2.63 -1.01 6.87
CA GLU A 28 -2.15 -2.31 7.35
C GLU A 28 -3.34 -3.17 7.70
N CYS A 29 -3.36 -4.38 7.17
CA CYS A 29 -4.45 -5.34 7.36
C CYS A 29 -3.91 -6.70 7.77
N GLY A 30 -4.79 -7.56 8.27
CA GLY A 30 -4.45 -8.95 8.57
C GLY A 30 -3.76 -9.11 9.90
N ASN A 31 -2.66 -9.86 9.91
CA ASN A 31 -1.93 -10.22 11.14
C ASN A 31 -0.75 -9.27 11.37
N PRO A 32 -0.78 -8.44 12.44
CA PRO A 32 0.34 -7.54 12.72
C PRO A 32 1.67 -8.25 12.94
N ASP A 33 1.63 -9.52 13.35
CA ASP A 33 2.82 -10.34 13.57
C ASP A 33 3.13 -11.28 12.40
N GLY A 34 2.38 -11.14 11.31
CA GLY A 34 2.52 -12.02 10.15
C GLY A 34 3.68 -11.65 9.25
N LEU A 35 3.82 -12.42 8.18
CA LEU A 35 4.83 -12.17 7.16
C LEU A 35 4.45 -10.92 6.36
N PRO A 36 5.34 -9.91 6.30
CA PRO A 36 5.00 -8.68 5.59
C PRO A 36 4.90 -8.88 4.08
N VAL A 37 3.81 -8.39 3.50
CA VAL A 37 3.63 -8.35 2.06
C VAL A 37 3.09 -6.98 1.67
N LEU A 38 3.66 -6.41 0.62
CA LEU A 38 3.21 -5.14 0.06
C LEU A 38 2.45 -5.40 -1.23
N PHE A 39 1.23 -4.89 -1.32
CA PHE A 39 0.46 -4.90 -2.55
C PHE A 39 0.62 -3.57 -3.28
N LEU A 40 1.06 -3.63 -4.53
CA LEU A 40 1.11 -2.47 -5.42
C LEU A 40 -0.05 -2.53 -6.39
N HIS A 41 -0.91 -1.52 -6.37
CA HIS A 41 -1.99 -1.45 -7.34
C HIS A 41 -1.45 -1.17 -8.74
N GLY A 42 -2.15 -1.66 -9.75
CA GLY A 42 -1.86 -1.34 -11.13
C GLY A 42 -2.67 -0.14 -11.59
N GLY A 43 -2.21 0.50 -12.66
CA GLY A 43 -2.91 1.61 -13.28
C GLY A 43 -2.83 2.91 -12.51
N PRO A 44 -2.94 4.04 -13.19
CA PRO A 44 -2.93 5.34 -12.53
C PRO A 44 -4.32 5.73 -12.03
N GLY A 45 -4.35 6.56 -10.99
CA GLY A 45 -5.53 7.31 -10.57
C GLY A 45 -6.44 6.66 -9.56
N ALA A 46 -6.80 5.40 -9.75
CA ALA A 46 -7.82 4.77 -8.91
C ALA A 46 -7.28 4.31 -7.54
N GLY A 47 -6.00 3.94 -7.45
CA GLY A 47 -5.45 3.38 -6.23
C GLY A 47 -5.84 1.92 -6.06
N PHE A 48 -5.59 1.36 -4.87
CA PHE A 48 -6.04 0.02 -4.56
C PHE A 48 -7.53 0.03 -4.21
N GLN A 49 -8.15 -1.13 -4.34
CA GLN A 49 -9.58 -1.31 -4.03
C GLN A 49 -9.73 -2.16 -2.77
N PRO A 50 -10.85 -2.02 -2.03
CA PRO A 50 -11.05 -2.82 -0.81
C PRO A 50 -10.90 -4.32 -1.02
N TRP A 51 -11.29 -4.84 -2.19
CA TRP A 51 -11.16 -6.27 -2.48
C TRP A 51 -9.72 -6.73 -2.68
N ASN A 52 -8.77 -5.82 -2.89
CA ASN A 52 -7.35 -6.16 -2.97
C ASN A 52 -6.82 -6.70 -1.64
N ARG A 53 -7.43 -6.32 -0.52
CA ARG A 53 -7.08 -6.84 0.81
C ARG A 53 -7.29 -8.35 0.91
N ARG A 54 -8.14 -8.89 0.03
CA ARG A 54 -8.56 -10.28 0.05
C ARG A 54 -7.66 -11.21 -0.75
N PHE A 55 -6.55 -10.69 -1.27
CA PHE A 55 -5.61 -11.50 -2.06
C PHE A 55 -4.71 -12.38 -1.18
N PHE A 56 -4.59 -12.06 0.10
CA PHE A 56 -3.66 -12.71 1.01
C PHE A 56 -4.40 -13.24 2.23
N ASP A 57 -3.87 -14.33 2.80
CA ASP A 57 -4.42 -14.91 4.03
C ASP A 57 -4.20 -13.94 5.20
N PRO A 58 -5.27 -13.40 5.80
CA PRO A 58 -5.13 -12.41 6.86
C PRO A 58 -4.59 -12.98 8.18
N GLU A 59 -4.57 -14.31 8.32
CA GLU A 59 -4.01 -14.93 9.51
C GLU A 59 -2.50 -15.11 9.39
N ARG A 60 -1.98 -15.18 8.17
CA ARG A 60 -0.55 -15.45 7.91
C ARG A 60 0.26 -14.21 7.58
N TYR A 61 -0.37 -13.22 6.97
CA TYR A 61 0.34 -12.07 6.40
C TYR A 61 0.01 -10.77 7.10
N ARG A 62 1.02 -9.94 7.27
CA ARG A 62 0.87 -8.53 7.55
C ARG A 62 0.74 -7.85 6.19
N ILE A 63 -0.47 -7.46 5.83
CA ILE A 63 -0.81 -7.00 4.49
C ILE A 63 -0.73 -5.48 4.47
N VAL A 64 0.14 -4.94 3.63
CA VAL A 64 0.31 -3.51 3.49
C VAL A 64 -0.14 -3.10 2.09
N LEU A 65 -1.00 -2.10 2.03
CA LEU A 65 -1.47 -1.51 0.79
C LEU A 65 -1.27 0.00 0.89
N PHE A 66 -0.86 0.62 -0.20
CA PHE A 66 -0.84 2.07 -0.24
C PHE A 66 -1.25 2.56 -1.63
N ASP A 67 -1.81 3.76 -1.65
CA ASP A 67 -2.12 4.45 -2.90
C ASP A 67 -0.89 5.20 -3.35
N GLN A 68 -0.46 4.94 -4.58
CA GLN A 68 0.69 5.62 -5.16
C GLN A 68 0.39 7.11 -5.35
N ARG A 69 1.43 7.89 -5.60
CA ARG A 69 1.29 9.34 -5.80
C ARG A 69 0.24 9.63 -6.87
N GLY A 70 -0.67 10.56 -6.55
CA GLY A 70 -1.74 10.95 -7.46
C GLY A 70 -2.89 9.98 -7.57
N ALA A 71 -2.88 8.89 -6.81
CA ALA A 71 -3.89 7.84 -6.89
C ALA A 71 -4.71 7.74 -5.61
N GLY A 72 -5.97 7.34 -5.77
CA GLY A 72 -6.86 7.02 -4.67
C GLY A 72 -6.93 8.08 -3.60
N LYS A 73 -6.63 7.68 -2.37
CA LYS A 73 -6.67 8.55 -1.19
C LYS A 73 -5.37 9.30 -0.94
N SER A 74 -4.32 9.04 -1.71
CA SER A 74 -3.09 9.82 -1.63
C SER A 74 -3.32 11.21 -2.22
N THR A 75 -2.67 12.21 -1.65
CA THR A 75 -2.86 13.60 -2.06
C THR A 75 -1.57 14.24 -2.53
N PRO A 76 -1.62 15.19 -3.46
CA PRO A 76 -2.79 15.65 -4.22
C PRO A 76 -3.23 14.59 -5.23
N HIS A 77 -4.55 14.50 -5.42
CA HIS A 77 -5.11 13.53 -6.36
C HIS A 77 -4.81 13.95 -7.81
N ALA A 78 -4.47 12.97 -8.64
CA ALA A 78 -4.17 13.16 -10.05
C ALA A 78 -2.98 14.09 -10.35
N HIS A 79 -2.14 14.35 -9.34
CA HIS A 79 -0.93 15.15 -9.52
C HIS A 79 0.21 14.26 -9.99
N LEU A 80 0.65 14.45 -11.22
CA LEU A 80 1.62 13.55 -11.85
C LEU A 80 3.06 14.05 -11.80
N GLU A 81 3.28 15.29 -11.38
CA GLU A 81 4.63 15.84 -11.28
C GLU A 81 5.44 15.07 -10.25
N GLY A 82 6.64 14.65 -10.64
CA GLY A 82 7.51 13.88 -9.77
C GLY A 82 7.13 12.40 -9.66
N ASN A 83 6.13 11.94 -10.42
CA ASN A 83 5.68 10.56 -10.37
C ASN A 83 6.49 9.70 -11.35
N THR A 84 7.64 9.23 -10.92
CA THR A 84 8.59 8.43 -11.69
C THR A 84 8.76 7.06 -11.05
N THR A 85 9.40 6.13 -11.77
CA THR A 85 9.75 4.82 -11.21
C THR A 85 10.68 4.98 -10.00
N GLN A 86 11.63 5.91 -10.07
CA GLN A 86 12.53 6.16 -8.93
C GLN A 86 11.77 6.71 -7.74
N ALA A 87 10.78 7.57 -7.96
CA ALA A 87 9.94 8.08 -6.89
C ALA A 87 9.13 6.96 -6.27
N LEU A 88 8.60 6.04 -7.07
CA LEU A 88 7.86 4.89 -6.57
C LEU A 88 8.74 4.01 -5.68
N VAL A 89 9.95 3.71 -6.12
CA VAL A 89 10.90 2.90 -5.32
C VAL A 89 11.20 3.61 -3.99
N SER A 90 11.43 4.91 -4.03
CA SER A 90 11.67 5.71 -2.84
C SER A 90 10.48 5.68 -1.88
N ASP A 91 9.27 5.77 -2.43
CA ASP A 91 8.04 5.72 -1.62
C ASP A 91 7.83 4.36 -0.98
N ILE A 92 8.10 3.28 -1.72
CA ILE A 92 8.03 1.91 -1.18
C ILE A 92 8.95 1.77 0.02
N GLU A 93 10.18 2.29 -0.08
CA GLU A 93 11.13 2.24 1.03
C GLU A 93 10.69 3.13 2.19
N ALA A 94 10.09 4.28 1.91
CA ALA A 94 9.58 5.15 2.97
C ALA A 94 8.45 4.47 3.75
N VAL A 95 7.55 3.77 3.06
CA VAL A 95 6.47 3.00 3.70
C VAL A 95 7.07 1.88 4.56
N ARG A 96 8.03 1.14 4.01
CA ARG A 96 8.70 0.07 4.74
C ARG A 96 9.31 0.57 6.04
N CYS A 97 10.04 1.69 5.97
CA CYS A 97 10.69 2.30 7.13
C CYS A 97 9.67 2.81 8.15
N LEU A 98 8.59 3.44 7.69
CA LEU A 98 7.51 3.90 8.58
C LEU A 98 6.98 2.76 9.44
N LEU A 99 6.80 1.58 8.82
CA LEU A 99 6.18 0.43 9.48
C LEU A 99 7.20 -0.44 10.23
N GLY A 100 8.48 -0.10 10.19
CA GLY A 100 9.53 -0.84 10.88
C GLY A 100 9.76 -2.24 10.32
N ILE A 101 9.54 -2.43 9.03
CA ILE A 101 9.66 -3.73 8.37
C ILE A 101 11.06 -3.86 7.77
N ASP A 102 11.77 -4.94 8.12
CA ASP A 102 13.10 -5.20 7.55
C ASP A 102 13.01 -5.69 6.11
N ARG A 103 12.14 -6.66 5.88
CA ARG A 103 11.98 -7.28 4.56
C ARG A 103 10.52 -7.57 4.31
N TRP A 104 10.12 -7.45 3.07
CA TRP A 104 8.79 -7.87 2.65
C TRP A 104 8.80 -8.39 1.23
N VAL A 105 7.74 -9.13 0.88
CA VAL A 105 7.46 -9.53 -0.49
C VAL A 105 6.63 -8.42 -1.13
N VAL A 106 6.99 -8.04 -2.34
CA VAL A 106 6.21 -7.06 -3.09
C VAL A 106 5.43 -7.80 -4.16
N PHE A 107 4.12 -7.61 -4.14
CA PHE A 107 3.19 -8.23 -5.08
C PHE A 107 2.46 -7.13 -5.85
N GLY A 108 2.55 -7.20 -7.17
CA GLY A 108 1.90 -6.17 -7.98
C GLY A 108 1.63 -6.53 -9.38
#